data_da185912e53127c7278e41b46970acab
#
_entry.id   da185912e53127c7278e41b46970acab
#
_cell.length_a   1.000
_cell.length_b   1.000
_cell.length_c   1.000
_cell.angle_alpha   90.00
_cell.angle_beta   90.00
_cell.angle_gamma   90.00
#
_symmetry.space_group_name_H-M   'P 1'
#
loop_
_entity.id
_entity.type
_entity.pdbx_description
1 polymer ?
#
loop_
_entity_poly.entity_id
_entity_poly.type
_entity_poly.pdbx_seq_one_letter_code
_entity_poly.pdbx_strand_id
1 'polypeptide(L)'
;YVLARFTFIGNKLIQTSFVSAMGLPVIMIILPLFGLISASGMLNDIISNKIILVLLYIGINVPYTTIFLLTFFANISRTYEEAAAIDGCPPMKTFWKIMFPMAQSGLVTVSIFNFINIWNEYFISLLIASRNETKPVAVGLYGMINSMKYTGDWAGMFAAVVIVFLPTFLLYIFLSEKIIGGVTGGIKG
;
A
#
# COMPACT_ATOMS: atom_id res chain seq x y z
N TYR A 1 13.83 7.30 -3.12
CA TYR A 1 15.21 7.40 -3.57
C TYR A 1 15.84 8.73 -3.14
N VAL A 2 15.28 9.87 -3.55
CA VAL A 2 15.86 11.21 -3.24
C VAL A 2 16.06 11.40 -1.73
N LEU A 3 15.06 11.06 -0.92
CA LEU A 3 15.14 11.15 0.54
C LEU A 3 16.23 10.27 1.16
N ALA A 4 16.60 9.16 0.51
CA ALA A 4 17.62 8.23 1.01
C ALA A 4 19.06 8.63 0.59
N ARG A 5 19.22 9.28 -0.57
CA ARG A 5 20.52 9.49 -1.21
C ARG A 5 21.02 10.92 -1.17
N PHE A 6 20.13 11.90 -1.17
CA PHE A 6 20.49 13.31 -1.26
C PHE A 6 20.19 14.03 0.05
N THR A 7 21.14 14.90 0.43
CA THR A 7 20.97 15.81 1.57
C THR A 7 20.48 17.17 1.05
N PHE A 8 19.35 17.63 1.55
CA PHE A 8 18.80 18.95 1.22
C PHE A 8 18.03 19.51 2.42
N ILE A 9 17.78 20.81 2.40
CA ILE A 9 17.05 21.51 3.46
C ILE A 9 15.63 20.93 3.54
N GLY A 10 15.23 20.42 4.73
CA GLY A 10 13.91 19.81 4.94
C GLY A 10 13.87 18.26 4.78
N ASN A 11 14.94 17.61 4.33
CA ASN A 11 14.97 16.14 4.17
C ASN A 11 14.51 15.41 5.44
N LYS A 12 15.09 15.75 6.60
CA LYS A 12 14.71 15.16 7.89
C LYS A 12 13.27 15.46 8.27
N LEU A 13 12.79 16.68 8.00
CA LEU A 13 11.41 17.08 8.30
C LEU A 13 10.42 16.21 7.51
N ILE A 14 10.66 16.00 6.22
CA ILE A 14 9.83 15.15 5.37
C ILE A 14 9.82 13.70 5.87
N GLN A 15 10.99 13.14 6.18
CA GLN A 15 11.09 11.78 6.73
C GLN A 15 10.33 11.65 8.06
N THR A 16 10.53 12.60 8.98
CA THR A 16 9.84 12.62 10.27
C THR A 16 8.33 12.75 10.09
N SER A 17 7.87 13.56 9.13
CA SER A 17 6.43 13.69 8.82
C SER A 17 5.82 12.36 8.39
N PHE A 18 6.50 11.58 7.53
CA PHE A 18 6.02 10.26 7.15
C PHE A 18 5.99 9.28 8.32
N VAL A 19 7.04 9.27 9.15
CA VAL A 19 7.07 8.42 10.35
C VAL A 19 5.96 8.81 11.32
N SER A 20 5.75 10.10 11.55
CA SER A 20 4.67 10.60 12.43
C SER A 20 3.29 10.23 11.89
N ALA A 21 3.11 10.30 10.56
CA ALA A 21 1.84 9.93 9.92
C ALA A 21 1.49 8.45 10.13
N MET A 22 2.48 7.55 10.18
CA MET A 22 2.26 6.14 10.48
C MET A 22 1.77 5.88 11.92
N GLY A 23 2.04 6.79 12.84
CA GLY A 23 1.57 6.72 14.23
C GLY A 23 0.12 7.17 14.41
N LEU A 24 -0.51 7.77 13.41
CA LEU A 24 -1.89 8.24 13.51
C LEU A 24 -2.87 7.08 13.26
N PRO A 25 -3.79 6.79 14.18
CA PRO A 25 -4.83 5.78 13.95
C PRO A 25 -5.73 6.20 12.78
N VAL A 26 -5.82 5.36 11.75
CA VAL A 26 -6.63 5.62 10.54
C VAL A 26 -8.08 5.94 10.90
N ILE A 27 -8.64 5.27 11.92
CA ILE A 27 -10.02 5.47 12.37
C ILE A 27 -10.28 6.91 12.84
N MET A 28 -9.28 7.60 13.38
CA MET A 28 -9.42 9.00 13.83
C MET A 28 -9.52 9.97 12.65
N ILE A 29 -8.96 9.60 11.50
CA ILE A 29 -8.93 10.44 10.30
C ILE A 29 -10.14 10.15 9.42
N ILE A 30 -10.51 8.88 9.28
CA ILE A 30 -11.50 8.46 8.28
C ILE A 30 -12.92 8.97 8.61
N LEU A 31 -13.30 9.06 9.88
CA LEU A 31 -14.64 9.52 10.25
C LEU A 31 -14.88 11.00 9.90
N PRO A 32 -14.01 11.96 10.28
CA PRO A 32 -14.15 13.34 9.82
C PRO A 32 -14.08 13.48 8.30
N LEU A 33 -13.19 12.70 7.66
CA LEU A 33 -13.03 12.72 6.21
C LEU A 33 -14.29 12.21 5.50
N PHE A 34 -14.91 11.14 6.01
CA PHE A 34 -16.20 10.65 5.51
C PHE A 34 -17.28 11.74 5.55
N GLY A 35 -17.36 12.51 6.65
CA GLY A 35 -18.29 13.63 6.77
C GLY A 35 -18.08 14.69 5.67
N LEU A 36 -16.85 15.07 5.38
CA LEU A 36 -16.50 16.01 4.32
C LEU A 36 -16.85 15.48 2.92
N ILE A 37 -16.48 14.23 2.64
CA ILE A 37 -16.73 13.61 1.33
C ILE A 37 -18.24 13.40 1.12
N SER A 38 -18.97 12.99 2.15
CA SER A 38 -20.42 12.83 2.09
C SER A 38 -21.15 14.16 1.83
N ALA A 39 -20.70 15.23 2.50
CA ALA A 39 -21.25 16.57 2.30
C ALA A 39 -21.01 17.12 0.89
N SER A 40 -19.93 16.70 0.23
CA SER A 40 -19.60 17.11 -1.15
C SER A 40 -20.48 16.46 -2.23
N GLY A 41 -21.25 15.42 -1.89
CA GLY A 41 -22.06 14.64 -2.84
C GLY A 41 -21.26 13.66 -3.71
N MET A 42 -19.94 13.61 -3.58
CA MET A 42 -19.06 12.75 -4.40
C MET A 42 -19.28 11.25 -4.21
N LEU A 43 -19.93 10.83 -3.11
CA LEU A 43 -20.26 9.42 -2.87
C LEU A 43 -21.43 8.93 -3.74
N ASN A 44 -22.20 9.83 -4.33
CA ASN A 44 -23.39 9.48 -5.11
C ASN A 44 -23.08 8.99 -6.53
N ASP A 45 -21.89 9.29 -7.04
CA ASP A 45 -21.44 8.84 -8.35
C ASP A 45 -20.47 7.65 -8.22
N ILE A 46 -20.65 6.63 -9.08
CA ILE A 46 -19.84 5.39 -9.05
C ILE A 46 -18.36 5.68 -9.34
N ILE A 47 -18.09 6.53 -10.34
CA ILE A 47 -16.71 6.84 -10.76
C ILE A 47 -16.02 7.63 -9.66
N SER A 48 -16.66 8.69 -9.16
CA SER A 48 -16.12 9.52 -8.07
C SER A 48 -15.88 8.70 -6.81
N ASN A 49 -16.78 7.78 -6.45
CA ASN A 49 -16.67 6.89 -5.31
C ASN A 49 -15.41 5.98 -5.41
N LYS A 50 -15.18 5.36 -6.57
CA LYS A 50 -13.99 4.52 -6.82
C LYS A 50 -12.69 5.35 -6.77
N ILE A 51 -12.69 6.54 -7.36
CA ILE A 51 -11.52 7.43 -7.35
C ILE A 51 -11.17 7.83 -5.91
N ILE A 52 -12.17 8.18 -5.10
CA ILE A 52 -11.96 8.53 -3.68
C ILE A 52 -11.33 7.36 -2.93
N LEU A 53 -11.85 6.13 -3.10
CA LEU A 53 -11.26 4.94 -2.47
C LEU A 53 -9.80 4.75 -2.87
N VAL A 54 -9.47 4.89 -4.16
CA VAL A 54 -8.09 4.78 -4.65
C VAL A 54 -7.20 5.85 -4.02
N LEU A 55 -7.65 7.11 -3.99
CA LEU A 55 -6.88 8.21 -3.40
C LEU A 55 -6.67 8.02 -1.90
N LEU A 56 -7.67 7.52 -1.17
CA LEU A 56 -7.55 7.19 0.25
C LEU A 56 -6.54 6.09 0.49
N TYR A 57 -6.59 5.01 -0.28
CA TYR A 57 -5.61 3.92 -0.16
C TYR A 57 -4.20 4.37 -0.50
N ILE A 58 -4.02 5.21 -1.53
CA ILE A 58 -2.72 5.81 -1.83
C ILE A 58 -2.25 6.64 -0.62
N GLY A 59 -3.07 7.56 -0.13
CA GLY A 59 -2.70 8.46 0.97
C GLY A 59 -2.28 7.72 2.24
N ILE A 60 -3.00 6.67 2.60
CA ILE A 60 -2.74 5.87 3.82
C ILE A 60 -1.47 5.01 3.66
N ASN A 61 -1.20 4.47 2.47
CA ASN A 61 -0.06 3.58 2.26
C ASN A 61 1.23 4.32 1.87
N VAL A 62 1.18 5.58 1.41
CA VAL A 62 2.36 6.36 1.03
C VAL A 62 3.39 6.49 2.16
N PRO A 63 3.04 6.81 3.43
CA PRO A 63 4.02 6.91 4.50
C PRO A 63 4.82 5.63 4.70
N TYR A 64 4.14 4.50 4.87
CA TYR A 64 4.76 3.19 5.04
C TYR A 64 5.65 2.83 3.85
N THR A 65 5.11 2.94 2.63
CA THR A 65 5.84 2.63 1.39
C THR A 65 7.10 3.49 1.26
N THR A 66 7.00 4.79 1.59
CA THR A 66 8.14 5.71 1.53
C THR A 66 9.23 5.33 2.51
N ILE A 67 8.90 5.05 3.77
CA ILE A 67 9.88 4.67 4.80
C ILE A 67 10.52 3.32 4.48
N PHE A 68 9.71 2.33 4.04
CA PHE A 68 10.22 1.03 3.63
C PHE A 68 11.25 1.16 2.48
N LEU A 69 10.90 1.87 1.42
CA LEU A 69 11.78 2.06 0.27
C LEU A 69 12.98 2.95 0.60
N LEU A 70 12.83 3.93 1.49
CA LEU A 70 13.94 4.75 1.97
C LEU A 70 15.01 3.88 2.60
N THR A 71 14.63 3.01 3.53
CA THR A 71 15.55 2.07 4.18
C THR A 71 16.18 1.14 3.17
N PHE A 72 15.42 0.63 2.22
CA PHE A 72 15.91 -0.25 1.17
C PHE A 72 16.96 0.44 0.27
N PHE A 73 16.65 1.64 -0.22
CA PHE A 73 17.61 2.40 -1.03
C PHE A 73 18.86 2.82 -0.24
N ALA A 74 18.72 3.12 1.06
CA ALA A 74 19.86 3.47 1.91
C ALA A 74 20.90 2.34 2.00
N ASN A 75 20.46 1.08 1.93
CA ASN A 75 21.30 -0.10 2.04
C ASN A 75 22.02 -0.50 0.71
N ILE A 76 21.66 0.08 -0.42
CA ILE A 76 22.37 -0.16 -1.68
C ILE A 76 23.72 0.59 -1.62
N SER A 77 24.82 -0.04 -2.00
CA SER A 77 26.15 0.61 -1.99
C SER A 77 26.19 1.86 -2.87
N ARG A 78 26.81 2.93 -2.39
CA ARG A 78 27.04 4.16 -3.15
C ARG A 78 27.99 3.99 -4.32
N THR A 79 28.84 2.94 -4.31
CA THR A 79 29.77 2.65 -5.40
C THR A 79 29.11 2.52 -6.77
N TYR A 80 27.85 2.09 -6.82
CA TYR A 80 27.10 2.03 -8.09
C TYR A 80 26.79 3.41 -8.68
N GLU A 81 26.46 4.38 -7.81
CA GLU A 81 26.19 5.75 -8.22
C GLU A 81 27.48 6.48 -8.60
N GLU A 82 28.56 6.21 -7.86
CA GLU A 82 29.91 6.75 -8.11
C GLU A 82 30.47 6.22 -9.45
N ALA A 83 30.38 4.92 -9.70
CA ALA A 83 30.76 4.33 -10.99
C ALA A 83 29.99 4.91 -12.16
N ALA A 84 28.66 5.05 -12.00
CA ALA A 84 27.81 5.67 -13.02
C ALA A 84 28.19 7.15 -13.28
N ALA A 85 28.60 7.87 -12.24
CA ALA A 85 29.06 9.25 -12.39
C ALA A 85 30.40 9.34 -13.13
N ILE A 86 31.33 8.40 -12.88
CA ILE A 86 32.61 8.28 -13.61
C ILE A 86 32.33 8.02 -15.10
N ASP A 87 31.35 7.16 -15.41
CA ASP A 87 30.92 6.88 -16.78
C ASP A 87 30.11 8.02 -17.42
N GLY A 88 29.97 9.18 -16.76
CA GLY A 88 29.24 10.34 -17.26
C GLY A 88 27.71 10.17 -17.30
N CYS A 89 27.18 9.20 -16.53
CA CYS A 89 25.74 8.95 -16.50
C CYS A 89 25.03 10.03 -15.65
N PRO A 90 24.05 10.77 -16.19
CA PRO A 90 23.33 11.77 -15.41
C PRO A 90 22.45 11.13 -14.34
N PRO A 91 22.18 11.82 -13.20
CA PRO A 91 21.49 11.24 -12.04
C PRO A 91 20.13 10.57 -12.34
N MET A 92 19.34 11.16 -13.23
CA MET A 92 18.03 10.58 -13.62
C MET A 92 18.20 9.25 -14.37
N LYS A 93 19.21 9.15 -15.22
CA LYS A 93 19.53 7.91 -15.95
C LYS A 93 20.10 6.85 -15.00
N THR A 94 20.95 7.26 -14.06
CA THR A 94 21.45 6.38 -12.97
C THR A 94 20.29 5.83 -12.16
N PHE A 95 19.32 6.66 -11.79
CA PHE A 95 18.14 6.19 -11.08
C PHE A 95 17.39 5.11 -11.88
N TRP A 96 16.97 5.40 -13.12
CA TRP A 96 16.13 4.47 -13.88
C TRP A 96 16.84 3.21 -14.37
N LYS A 97 18.15 3.32 -14.71
CA LYS A 97 18.89 2.18 -15.31
C LYS A 97 19.64 1.34 -14.29
N ILE A 98 19.96 1.89 -13.12
CA ILE A 98 20.81 1.20 -12.14
C ILE A 98 20.04 1.06 -10.81
N MET A 99 19.68 2.16 -10.16
CA MET A 99 19.15 2.13 -8.79
C MET A 99 17.76 1.52 -8.70
N PHE A 100 16.86 1.84 -9.64
CA PHE A 100 15.49 1.32 -9.66
C PHE A 100 15.45 -0.20 -9.93
N PRO A 101 16.18 -0.77 -10.90
CA PRO A 101 16.29 -2.22 -11.07
C PRO A 101 16.91 -2.92 -9.86
N MET A 102 17.93 -2.32 -9.22
CA MET A 102 18.53 -2.88 -8.00
C MET A 102 17.56 -2.90 -6.81
N ALA A 103 16.63 -1.95 -6.77
CA ALA A 103 15.58 -1.89 -5.75
C ALA A 103 14.37 -2.80 -6.05
N GLN A 104 14.40 -3.57 -7.14
CA GLN A 104 13.24 -4.37 -7.59
C GLN A 104 12.71 -5.33 -6.51
N SER A 105 13.59 -5.98 -5.75
CA SER A 105 13.15 -6.88 -4.67
C SER A 105 12.40 -6.13 -3.57
N GLY A 106 12.86 -4.95 -3.17
CA GLY A 106 12.16 -4.08 -2.21
C GLY A 106 10.83 -3.55 -2.75
N LEU A 107 10.80 -3.16 -4.03
CA LEU A 107 9.57 -2.72 -4.70
C LEU A 107 8.52 -3.82 -4.73
N VAL A 108 8.91 -5.05 -5.11
CA VAL A 108 8.00 -6.21 -5.12
C VAL A 108 7.49 -6.49 -3.70
N THR A 109 8.37 -6.50 -2.71
CA THR A 109 7.99 -6.78 -1.32
C THR A 109 6.99 -5.77 -0.78
N VAL A 110 7.25 -4.47 -0.93
CA VAL A 110 6.32 -3.43 -0.44
C VAL A 110 5.00 -3.45 -1.21
N SER A 111 5.02 -3.79 -2.50
CA SER A 111 3.79 -3.95 -3.30
C SER A 111 2.94 -5.11 -2.80
N ILE A 112 3.55 -6.23 -2.40
CA ILE A 112 2.84 -7.36 -1.82
C ILE A 112 2.19 -6.98 -0.48
N PHE A 113 2.93 -6.28 0.40
CA PHE A 113 2.38 -5.83 1.67
C PHE A 113 1.22 -4.84 1.47
N ASN A 114 1.36 -3.88 0.56
CA ASN A 114 0.27 -2.96 0.23
C ASN A 114 -0.94 -3.70 -0.35
N PHE A 115 -0.72 -4.68 -1.24
CA PHE A 115 -1.81 -5.49 -1.78
C PHE A 115 -2.54 -6.24 -0.66
N ILE A 116 -1.82 -6.93 0.23
CA ILE A 116 -2.43 -7.69 1.33
C ILE A 116 -3.23 -6.75 2.25
N ASN A 117 -2.67 -5.60 2.60
CA ASN A 117 -3.33 -4.62 3.45
C ASN A 117 -4.63 -4.09 2.81
N ILE A 118 -4.57 -3.69 1.53
CA ILE A 118 -5.72 -3.14 0.80
C ILE A 118 -6.76 -4.23 0.52
N TRP A 119 -6.32 -5.45 0.18
CA TRP A 119 -7.22 -6.57 -0.07
C TRP A 119 -8.06 -6.96 1.15
N ASN A 120 -7.45 -6.93 2.33
CA ASN A 120 -8.12 -7.27 3.58
C ASN A 120 -8.81 -6.06 4.25
N GLU A 121 -8.66 -4.86 3.68
CA GLU A 121 -9.27 -3.66 4.23
C GLU A 121 -10.78 -3.66 3.96
N TYR A 122 -11.58 -3.54 5.02
CA TYR A 122 -13.04 -3.46 4.89
C TYR A 122 -13.65 -2.21 5.51
N PHE A 123 -12.98 -1.59 6.51
CA PHE A 123 -13.58 -0.53 7.31
C PHE A 123 -13.73 0.78 6.54
N ILE A 124 -12.67 1.21 5.84
CA ILE A 124 -12.69 2.41 4.99
C ILE A 124 -13.70 2.21 3.86
N SER A 125 -13.62 1.04 3.23
CA SER A 125 -14.51 0.69 2.13
C SER A 125 -15.97 0.59 2.57
N LEU A 126 -16.24 0.10 3.77
CA LEU A 126 -17.60 0.03 4.33
C LEU A 126 -18.22 1.43 4.47
N LEU A 127 -17.41 2.42 4.85
CA LEU A 127 -17.85 3.80 4.99
C LEU A 127 -18.02 4.51 3.65
N ILE A 128 -17.03 4.34 2.75
CA ILE A 128 -16.93 5.12 1.51
C ILE A 128 -17.68 4.45 0.35
N ALA A 129 -17.64 3.12 0.21
CA ALA A 129 -18.30 2.40 -0.88
C ALA A 129 -19.81 2.32 -0.66
N SER A 130 -20.50 3.41 -0.95
CA SER A 130 -21.93 3.56 -0.71
C SER A 130 -22.82 2.68 -1.62
N ARG A 131 -22.32 2.27 -2.78
CA ARG A 131 -23.04 1.50 -3.80
C ARG A 131 -22.52 0.08 -3.90
N ASN A 132 -23.40 -0.87 -4.23
CA ASN A 132 -23.00 -2.29 -4.36
C ASN A 132 -21.91 -2.50 -5.42
N GLU A 133 -21.94 -1.74 -6.51
CA GLU A 133 -20.97 -1.80 -7.61
C GLU A 133 -19.58 -1.26 -7.24
N THR A 134 -19.46 -0.58 -6.12
CA THR A 134 -18.21 0.00 -5.64
C THR A 134 -17.61 -0.76 -4.45
N LYS A 135 -18.37 -1.69 -3.85
CA LYS A 135 -17.92 -2.45 -2.67
C LYS A 135 -16.82 -3.44 -3.01
N PRO A 136 -15.65 -3.36 -2.35
CA PRO A 136 -14.64 -4.41 -2.42
C PRO A 136 -15.13 -5.73 -1.83
N VAL A 137 -14.41 -6.81 -2.16
CA VAL A 137 -14.77 -8.18 -1.76
C VAL A 137 -14.85 -8.35 -0.24
N ALA A 138 -13.96 -7.68 0.51
CA ALA A 138 -13.96 -7.72 1.98
C ALA A 138 -15.26 -7.15 2.56
N VAL A 139 -15.82 -6.08 1.99
CA VAL A 139 -17.12 -5.52 2.40
C VAL A 139 -18.25 -6.46 2.06
N GLY A 140 -18.18 -7.13 0.90
CA GLY A 140 -19.13 -8.16 0.50
C GLY A 140 -19.17 -9.32 1.49
N LEU A 141 -18.02 -9.83 1.87
CA LEU A 141 -17.90 -10.90 2.88
C LEU A 141 -18.46 -10.47 4.24
N TYR A 142 -18.13 -9.25 4.69
CA TYR A 142 -18.69 -8.68 5.92
C TYR A 142 -20.22 -8.63 5.88
N GLY A 143 -20.79 -8.19 4.76
CA GLY A 143 -22.25 -8.19 4.53
C GLY A 143 -22.85 -9.59 4.63
N MET A 144 -22.22 -10.61 4.02
CA MET A 144 -22.67 -12.01 4.11
C MET A 144 -22.61 -12.53 5.54
N ILE A 145 -21.53 -12.29 6.28
CA ILE A 145 -21.41 -12.68 7.69
C ILE A 145 -22.54 -12.09 8.54
N ASN A 146 -22.89 -10.83 8.32
CA ASN A 146 -23.98 -10.19 9.04
C ASN A 146 -25.37 -10.76 8.66
N SER A 147 -25.58 -11.10 7.39
CA SER A 147 -26.84 -11.69 6.92
C SER A 147 -27.06 -13.12 7.41
N MET A 148 -26.01 -13.83 7.77
CA MET A 148 -26.06 -15.20 8.33
C MET A 148 -26.99 -15.34 9.53
N LYS A 149 -27.10 -14.27 10.34
CA LYS A 149 -28.00 -14.23 11.50
C LYS A 149 -29.47 -14.46 11.10
N TYR A 150 -29.81 -14.22 9.83
CA TYR A 150 -31.17 -14.27 9.31
C TYR A 150 -31.39 -15.35 8.25
N THR A 151 -30.36 -15.66 7.44
CA THR A 151 -30.48 -16.58 6.30
C THR A 151 -30.02 -18.00 6.59
N GLY A 152 -29.08 -18.18 7.53
CA GLY A 152 -28.50 -19.48 7.86
C GLY A 152 -27.72 -20.14 6.71
N ASP A 153 -27.35 -19.41 5.65
CA ASP A 153 -26.60 -19.93 4.49
C ASP A 153 -25.12 -20.06 4.79
N TRP A 154 -24.77 -21.06 5.58
CA TRP A 154 -23.37 -21.36 5.94
C TRP A 154 -22.53 -21.79 4.74
N ALA A 155 -23.11 -22.51 3.79
CA ALA A 155 -22.40 -22.99 2.61
C ALA A 155 -21.94 -21.81 1.73
N GLY A 156 -22.82 -20.87 1.46
CA GLY A 156 -22.50 -19.65 0.71
C GLY A 156 -21.44 -18.80 1.42
N MET A 157 -21.54 -18.67 2.74
CA MET A 157 -20.56 -17.93 3.52
C MET A 157 -19.17 -18.57 3.43
N PHE A 158 -19.02 -19.88 3.65
CA PHE A 158 -17.72 -20.54 3.56
C PHE A 158 -17.15 -20.50 2.14
N ALA A 159 -17.97 -20.60 1.10
CA ALA A 159 -17.55 -20.40 -0.27
C ALA A 159 -16.97 -18.98 -0.49
N ALA A 160 -17.62 -17.94 0.04
CA ALA A 160 -17.14 -16.57 -0.03
C ALA A 160 -15.82 -16.40 0.73
N VAL A 161 -15.66 -17.00 1.91
CA VAL A 161 -14.39 -16.99 2.67
C VAL A 161 -13.26 -17.59 1.83
N VAL A 162 -13.48 -18.72 1.16
CA VAL A 162 -12.48 -19.35 0.29
C VAL A 162 -12.10 -18.41 -0.87
N ILE A 163 -13.08 -17.78 -1.51
CA ILE A 163 -12.85 -16.84 -2.63
C ILE A 163 -12.01 -15.65 -2.17
N VAL A 164 -12.30 -15.08 -0.99
CA VAL A 164 -11.55 -13.94 -0.44
C VAL A 164 -10.15 -14.33 0.01
N PHE A 165 -9.99 -15.53 0.56
CA PHE A 165 -8.70 -16.05 1.02
C PHE A 165 -7.75 -16.41 -0.13
N LEU A 166 -8.29 -16.93 -1.23
CA LEU A 166 -7.50 -17.53 -2.32
C LEU A 166 -6.43 -16.59 -2.92
N PRO A 167 -6.69 -15.32 -3.26
CA PRO A 167 -5.66 -14.44 -3.81
C PRO A 167 -4.49 -14.20 -2.85
N THR A 168 -4.76 -14.00 -1.56
CA THR A 168 -3.70 -13.84 -0.55
C THR A 168 -2.88 -15.11 -0.38
N PHE A 169 -3.53 -16.27 -0.38
CA PHE A 169 -2.88 -17.57 -0.29
C PHE A 169 -1.98 -17.86 -1.50
N LEU A 170 -2.47 -17.59 -2.71
CA LEU A 170 -1.68 -17.73 -3.94
C LEU A 170 -0.47 -16.79 -3.96
N LEU A 171 -0.66 -15.53 -3.55
CA LEU A 171 0.45 -14.59 -3.40
C LEU A 171 1.51 -15.12 -2.43
N TYR A 172 1.09 -15.67 -1.29
CA TYR A 172 2.02 -16.23 -0.32
C TYR A 172 2.83 -17.39 -0.93
N ILE A 173 2.17 -18.33 -1.59
CA ILE A 173 2.86 -19.49 -2.21
C ILE A 173 3.89 -19.04 -3.25
N PHE A 174 3.50 -18.15 -4.17
CA PHE A 174 4.35 -17.78 -5.30
C PHE A 174 5.40 -16.72 -4.98
N LEU A 175 5.20 -15.92 -3.93
CA LEU A 175 6.05 -14.77 -3.64
C LEU A 175 6.73 -14.83 -2.26
N SER A 176 6.56 -15.91 -1.49
CA SER A 176 7.16 -16.05 -0.16
C SER A 176 8.69 -15.89 -0.18
N GLU A 177 9.38 -16.47 -1.15
CA GLU A 177 10.84 -16.33 -1.31
C GLU A 177 11.25 -14.88 -1.61
N LYS A 178 10.47 -14.14 -2.41
CA LYS A 178 10.72 -12.73 -2.71
C LYS A 178 10.45 -11.84 -1.50
N ILE A 179 9.44 -12.17 -0.70
CA ILE A 179 9.14 -11.48 0.56
C ILE A 179 10.33 -11.63 1.53
N ILE A 180 10.80 -12.86 1.73
CA ILE A 180 11.94 -13.13 2.62
C ILE A 180 13.19 -12.42 2.10
N GLY A 181 13.50 -12.52 0.81
CA GLY A 181 14.66 -11.86 0.19
C GLY A 181 14.61 -10.33 0.30
N GLY A 182 13.43 -9.72 0.16
CA GLY A 182 13.26 -8.27 0.29
C GLY A 182 13.36 -7.77 1.73
N VAL A 183 12.85 -8.53 2.69
CA VAL A 183 12.96 -8.18 4.12
C VAL A 183 14.40 -8.37 4.61
N THR A 184 15.05 -9.48 4.27
CA THR A 184 16.43 -9.76 4.69
C THR A 184 17.47 -8.93 3.95
N GLY A 185 17.22 -8.55 2.69
CA GLY A 185 18.09 -7.64 1.93
C GLY A 185 18.15 -6.22 2.51
N GLY A 186 17.11 -5.79 3.23
CA GLY A 186 17.10 -4.55 3.99
C GLY A 186 17.84 -4.60 5.34
N ILE A 187 18.21 -5.80 5.81
CA ILE A 187 18.81 -5.99 7.16
C ILE A 187 20.32 -6.31 7.07
N LYS A 188 20.83 -6.75 5.93
CA LYS A 188 22.25 -7.04 5.73
C LYS A 188 22.99 -5.80 5.19
N GLY A 189 23.25 -4.88 6.07
CA GLY A 189 24.18 -3.77 5.89
C GLY A 189 25.00 -3.60 7.14
#